data_1ed988fbfbc0ddc080b1e78e86db5035
#
_entry.id   1ed988fbfbc0ddc080b1e78e86db5035
#
_cell.length_a   1.000
_cell.length_b   1.000
_cell.length_c   1.000
_cell.angle_alpha   90.00
_cell.angle_beta   90.00
_cell.angle_gamma   90.00
#
_symmetry.space_group_name_H-M   'P 1'
#
loop_
_entity.id
_entity.type
_entity.pdbx_description
1 polymer ?
#
loop_
_entity_poly.entity_id
_entity_poly.type
_entity_poly.pdbx_seq_one_letter_code
_entity_poly.pdbx_strand_id
1 'polypeptide(L)'
;MTYTNSKLVAYTKLSPNHSGQRTHSIDRITPHCVVGQLSCESICSCFTSPSRQASCNYGIGKDGRISLCVEEKNRSWCSSSNANDQRAVTIECDSDMSEPYAMNSAVYDSLVKLCTDICKRNGKKKLLWLGDKTKTLNYAPKSDEMVLTVHRWFANKSCPGNWLYSRLGDLAAKVTSEISKTSSGGVTASTSQIYRVRKTWSDSKSQLGAYKLLANAKKKADENAGYKVFDASGNIVYPNAAKPVQTPAADTSYKVQIDITNLNIRKGPGTNYGKTGQFTGKGIFTIVQESKGEGATLWGKLKSGAGWISLDFAKKV
;
A
#
# COMPACT_ATOMS: atom_id res chain seq x y z
N MET A 1 -19.86 -24.00 10.17
CA MET A 1 -18.67 -23.29 9.61
C MET A 1 -17.71 -23.07 10.75
N THR A 2 -16.45 -23.44 10.59
CA THR A 2 -15.43 -23.20 11.62
C THR A 2 -14.74 -21.88 11.28
N TYR A 3 -14.96 -20.84 12.09
CA TYR A 3 -14.25 -19.58 11.98
C TYR A 3 -12.94 -19.65 12.78
N THR A 4 -11.87 -19.11 12.22
CA THR A 4 -10.57 -19.00 12.88
C THR A 4 -9.99 -17.61 12.72
N ASN A 5 -9.33 -17.10 13.77
CA ASN A 5 -8.63 -15.83 13.68
C ASN A 5 -7.25 -16.01 13.02
N SER A 6 -6.71 -14.94 12.46
CA SER A 6 -5.38 -14.94 11.85
C SER A 6 -4.29 -15.19 12.89
N LYS A 7 -3.31 -16.04 12.54
CA LYS A 7 -2.08 -16.23 13.33
C LYS A 7 -1.07 -15.08 13.18
N LEU A 8 -1.33 -14.13 12.29
CA LEU A 8 -0.50 -12.94 12.09
C LEU A 8 -0.75 -11.87 13.16
N VAL A 9 -1.71 -12.09 14.06
CA VAL A 9 -2.06 -11.15 15.13
C VAL A 9 -0.90 -11.05 16.13
N ALA A 10 -0.43 -9.81 16.34
CA ALA A 10 0.59 -9.48 17.33
C ALA A 10 0.01 -8.92 18.64
N TYR A 11 -1.23 -8.45 18.62
CA TYR A 11 -1.91 -7.88 19.77
C TYR A 11 -3.40 -8.15 19.72
N THR A 12 -4.01 -8.42 20.88
CA THR A 12 -5.46 -8.66 21.00
C THR A 12 -6.05 -7.79 22.09
N LYS A 13 -7.08 -7.01 21.75
CA LYS A 13 -7.92 -6.30 22.70
C LYS A 13 -9.34 -6.26 22.14
N LEU A 14 -10.19 -7.13 22.67
CA LEU A 14 -11.53 -7.33 22.12
C LEU A 14 -12.45 -6.15 22.45
N SER A 15 -13.20 -5.74 21.45
CA SER A 15 -14.24 -4.73 21.51
C SER A 15 -15.57 -5.35 21.95
N PRO A 16 -16.37 -4.70 22.81
CA PRO A 16 -17.74 -5.10 23.08
C PRO A 16 -18.70 -4.76 21.93
N ASN A 17 -18.27 -3.94 20.97
CA ASN A 17 -19.12 -3.43 19.89
C ASN A 17 -19.20 -4.44 18.74
N HIS A 18 -19.98 -5.50 18.90
CA HIS A 18 -20.23 -6.52 17.87
C HIS A 18 -21.61 -7.14 18.06
N SER A 19 -22.14 -7.78 17.03
CA SER A 19 -23.48 -8.38 17.07
C SER A 19 -23.48 -9.87 17.32
N GLY A 20 -22.42 -10.41 17.93
CA GLY A 20 -22.29 -11.85 18.11
C GLY A 20 -21.98 -12.58 16.80
N GLN A 21 -22.28 -13.85 16.77
CA GLN A 21 -21.89 -14.74 15.67
C GLN A 21 -22.51 -14.34 14.35
N ARG A 22 -21.70 -14.40 13.28
CA ARG A 22 -22.15 -14.17 11.92
C ARG A 22 -23.22 -15.15 11.49
N THR A 23 -24.17 -14.65 10.72
CA THR A 23 -25.24 -15.43 10.11
C THR A 23 -24.91 -15.86 8.66
N HIS A 24 -23.78 -15.40 8.11
CA HIS A 24 -23.35 -15.67 6.75
C HIS A 24 -21.86 -16.06 6.72
N SER A 25 -21.46 -16.93 5.78
CA SER A 25 -20.05 -17.25 5.54
C SER A 25 -19.26 -16.01 5.13
N ILE A 26 -17.97 -16.01 5.46
CA ILE A 26 -17.07 -14.94 5.05
C ILE A 26 -16.75 -15.10 3.55
N ASP A 27 -17.18 -14.13 2.76
CA ASP A 27 -16.95 -14.03 1.31
C ASP A 27 -16.61 -12.59 0.86
N ARG A 28 -16.42 -11.69 1.83
CA ARG A 28 -16.01 -10.30 1.60
C ARG A 28 -14.85 -9.91 2.52
N ILE A 29 -14.06 -8.95 2.05
CA ILE A 29 -13.10 -8.19 2.86
C ILE A 29 -13.37 -6.70 2.63
N THR A 30 -13.44 -5.93 3.71
CA THR A 30 -13.64 -4.48 3.64
C THR A 30 -12.47 -3.79 4.34
N PRO A 31 -11.45 -3.33 3.59
CA PRO A 31 -10.38 -2.53 4.15
C PRO A 31 -10.82 -1.06 4.31
N HIS A 32 -10.39 -0.44 5.41
CA HIS A 32 -10.66 0.93 5.80
C HIS A 32 -9.36 1.71 5.99
N CYS A 33 -9.44 3.04 6.10
CA CYS A 33 -8.40 3.90 6.61
C CYS A 33 -8.84 4.49 7.95
N VAL A 34 -7.99 4.37 8.97
CA VAL A 34 -8.30 4.86 10.33
C VAL A 34 -8.17 6.38 10.46
N VAL A 35 -7.60 7.04 9.44
CA VAL A 35 -7.34 8.50 9.41
C VAL A 35 -6.49 8.92 10.62
N GLY A 36 -5.33 8.31 10.78
CA GLY A 36 -4.41 8.58 11.87
C GLY A 36 -3.15 7.71 11.82
N GLN A 37 -2.06 8.25 12.36
CA GLN A 37 -0.76 7.57 12.50
C GLN A 37 -0.75 6.76 13.81
N LEU A 38 -1.44 5.63 13.83
CA LEU A 38 -1.73 4.84 15.01
C LEU A 38 -0.91 3.54 15.10
N SER A 39 -0.60 3.11 16.32
CA SER A 39 -0.17 1.73 16.56
C SER A 39 -1.36 0.76 16.50
N CYS A 40 -1.11 -0.52 16.32
CA CYS A 40 -2.19 -1.51 16.29
C CYS A 40 -2.93 -1.59 17.64
N GLU A 41 -2.26 -1.32 18.75
CA GLU A 41 -2.86 -1.23 20.09
C GLU A 41 -3.82 -0.03 20.18
N SER A 42 -3.40 1.12 19.64
CA SER A 42 -4.22 2.34 19.61
C SER A 42 -5.47 2.14 18.76
N ILE A 43 -5.37 1.47 17.61
CA ILE A 43 -6.53 1.14 16.77
C ILE A 43 -7.56 0.32 17.54
N CYS A 44 -7.15 -0.77 18.20
CA CYS A 44 -8.08 -1.54 19.04
C CYS A 44 -8.69 -0.70 20.17
N SER A 45 -7.89 0.16 20.79
CA SER A 45 -8.34 1.00 21.90
C SER A 45 -9.45 1.99 21.49
N CYS A 46 -9.48 2.41 20.22
CA CYS A 46 -10.56 3.24 19.68
C CYS A 46 -11.95 2.57 19.76
N PHE A 47 -12.02 1.26 19.89
CA PHE A 47 -13.25 0.47 19.82
C PHE A 47 -13.65 -0.20 21.14
N THR A 48 -12.93 0.07 22.24
CA THR A 48 -13.20 -0.61 23.53
C THR A 48 -14.33 -0.01 24.33
N SER A 49 -14.69 1.27 24.09
CA SER A 49 -15.87 1.87 24.73
C SER A 49 -17.16 1.40 24.07
N PRO A 50 -18.17 0.92 24.84
CA PRO A 50 -19.49 0.62 24.27
C PRO A 50 -20.14 1.82 23.58
N SER A 51 -19.87 3.04 24.07
CA SER A 51 -20.40 4.29 23.50
C SER A 51 -19.85 4.60 22.10
N ARG A 52 -18.76 3.96 21.68
CA ARG A 52 -18.19 4.14 20.35
C ARG A 52 -19.12 3.68 19.23
N GLN A 53 -19.95 2.66 19.49
CA GLN A 53 -20.92 2.08 18.55
C GLN A 53 -20.30 1.74 17.17
N ALA A 54 -19.01 1.39 17.18
CA ALA A 54 -18.25 0.98 16.00
C ALA A 54 -17.14 0.01 16.39
N SER A 55 -16.71 -0.82 15.46
CA SER A 55 -15.57 -1.74 15.62
C SER A 55 -15.08 -2.26 14.28
N CYS A 56 -13.92 -2.94 14.27
CA CYS A 56 -13.40 -3.71 13.14
C CYS A 56 -12.98 -5.10 13.62
N ASN A 57 -12.75 -6.04 12.68
CA ASN A 57 -12.18 -7.33 13.05
C ASN A 57 -10.68 -7.16 13.34
N TYR A 58 -9.94 -6.51 12.46
CA TYR A 58 -8.49 -6.30 12.58
C TYR A 58 -8.10 -4.84 12.47
N GLY A 59 -7.01 -4.48 13.15
CA GLY A 59 -6.30 -3.24 12.97
C GLY A 59 -4.88 -3.48 12.46
N ILE A 60 -4.38 -2.66 11.53
CA ILE A 60 -2.99 -2.69 11.07
C ILE A 60 -2.35 -1.36 11.44
N GLY A 61 -1.41 -1.39 12.39
CA GLY A 61 -0.70 -0.21 12.87
C GLY A 61 0.37 0.27 11.89
N LYS A 62 0.89 1.48 12.13
CA LYS A 62 1.89 2.17 11.29
C LYS A 62 3.18 1.37 11.04
N ASP A 63 3.50 0.44 11.92
CA ASP A 63 4.65 -0.47 11.81
C ASP A 63 4.32 -1.78 11.11
N GLY A 64 3.07 -1.96 10.66
CA GLY A 64 2.57 -3.15 10.01
C GLY A 64 2.17 -4.27 10.96
N ARG A 65 2.25 -4.09 12.30
CA ARG A 65 1.74 -5.08 13.25
C ARG A 65 0.22 -5.13 13.20
N ILE A 66 -0.33 -6.34 13.38
CA ILE A 66 -1.76 -6.61 13.26
C ILE A 66 -2.36 -6.83 14.62
N SER A 67 -3.50 -6.22 14.89
CA SER A 67 -4.30 -6.43 16.09
C SER A 67 -5.65 -7.09 15.78
N LEU A 68 -6.18 -7.84 16.76
CA LEU A 68 -7.52 -8.43 16.74
C LEU A 68 -8.42 -7.60 17.67
N CYS A 69 -9.44 -6.98 17.10
CA CYS A 69 -10.41 -6.15 17.82
C CYS A 69 -11.77 -6.85 17.98
N VAL A 70 -12.21 -7.61 16.97
CA VAL A 70 -13.39 -8.48 17.02
C VAL A 70 -13.04 -9.81 16.35
N GLU A 71 -13.32 -10.92 17.00
CA GLU A 71 -13.07 -12.24 16.42
C GLU A 71 -13.82 -12.43 15.10
N GLU A 72 -13.21 -13.12 14.13
CA GLU A 72 -13.83 -13.34 12.81
C GLU A 72 -15.18 -14.06 12.85
N LYS A 73 -15.42 -14.86 13.86
CA LYS A 73 -16.73 -15.50 14.06
C LYS A 73 -17.85 -14.48 14.30
N ASN A 74 -17.51 -13.28 14.78
CA ASN A 74 -18.45 -12.24 15.16
C ASN A 74 -18.55 -11.15 14.09
N ARG A 75 -19.74 -10.59 13.91
CA ARG A 75 -19.97 -9.44 13.05
C ARG A 75 -19.50 -8.15 13.74
N SER A 76 -18.48 -7.50 13.21
CA SER A 76 -18.08 -6.14 13.61
C SER A 76 -19.07 -5.08 13.12
N TRP A 77 -18.94 -3.85 13.62
CA TRP A 77 -19.73 -2.68 13.21
C TRP A 77 -18.83 -1.66 12.50
N CYS A 78 -18.50 -1.89 11.24
CA CYS A 78 -17.46 -1.15 10.56
C CYS A 78 -17.90 -0.42 9.29
N SER A 79 -18.64 -1.07 8.42
CA SER A 79 -18.95 -0.53 7.09
C SER A 79 -20.23 0.28 7.00
N SER A 80 -20.96 0.50 8.10
CA SER A 80 -22.30 1.09 8.11
C SER A 80 -23.35 0.25 7.36
N SER A 81 -23.07 -1.03 7.12
CA SER A 81 -23.99 -1.97 6.47
C SER A 81 -23.97 -3.33 7.16
N ASN A 82 -25.07 -3.63 7.86
CA ASN A 82 -25.23 -4.92 8.52
C ASN A 82 -25.05 -6.10 7.55
N ALA A 83 -25.65 -6.00 6.37
CA ALA A 83 -25.58 -7.04 5.36
C ALA A 83 -24.14 -7.25 4.85
N ASN A 84 -23.36 -6.18 4.69
CA ASN A 84 -21.96 -6.29 4.34
C ASN A 84 -21.13 -6.88 5.48
N ASP A 85 -21.29 -6.35 6.70
CA ASP A 85 -20.48 -6.76 7.86
C ASP A 85 -20.75 -8.21 8.31
N GLN A 86 -21.93 -8.77 8.00
CA GLN A 86 -22.19 -10.21 8.17
C GLN A 86 -21.31 -11.09 7.28
N ARG A 87 -20.90 -10.59 6.13
CA ARG A 87 -20.13 -11.28 5.10
C ARG A 87 -18.65 -10.91 5.10
N ALA A 88 -18.32 -9.72 5.61
CA ALA A 88 -16.99 -9.13 5.48
C ALA A 88 -16.12 -9.31 6.72
N VAL A 89 -14.86 -9.65 6.53
CA VAL A 89 -13.81 -9.31 7.49
C VAL A 89 -13.41 -7.87 7.26
N THR A 90 -13.51 -7.04 8.29
CA THR A 90 -13.23 -5.60 8.23
C THR A 90 -11.86 -5.29 8.84
N ILE A 91 -11.10 -4.42 8.18
CA ILE A 91 -9.70 -4.15 8.54
C ILE A 91 -9.48 -2.64 8.56
N GLU A 92 -9.21 -2.08 9.73
CA GLU A 92 -8.77 -0.68 9.86
C GLU A 92 -7.26 -0.58 9.68
N CYS A 93 -6.83 0.24 8.73
CA CYS A 93 -5.43 0.42 8.38
C CYS A 93 -4.95 1.81 8.78
N ASP A 94 -3.77 1.88 9.39
CA ASP A 94 -3.06 3.14 9.61
C ASP A 94 -2.91 3.91 8.30
N SER A 95 -3.09 5.23 8.35
CA SER A 95 -3.04 6.10 7.18
C SER A 95 -2.70 7.53 7.55
N ASP A 96 -2.36 8.35 6.54
CA ASP A 96 -2.25 9.79 6.71
C ASP A 96 -3.60 10.39 7.19
N MET A 97 -3.53 11.57 7.82
CA MET A 97 -4.70 12.27 8.39
C MET A 97 -5.48 13.08 7.37
N SER A 98 -4.98 13.21 6.15
CA SER A 98 -5.61 13.98 5.07
C SER A 98 -5.64 13.18 3.77
N GLU A 99 -6.59 13.53 2.88
CA GLU A 99 -6.63 12.93 1.54
C GLU A 99 -5.26 13.05 0.84
N PRO A 100 -4.80 11.99 0.18
CA PRO A 100 -5.56 10.77 -0.18
C PRO A 100 -5.56 9.66 0.89
N TYR A 101 -5.26 9.95 2.16
CA TYR A 101 -5.12 9.00 3.27
C TYR A 101 -4.14 7.87 2.94
N ALA A 102 -2.92 8.28 2.56
CA ALA A 102 -1.89 7.35 2.11
C ALA A 102 -1.45 6.41 3.25
N MET A 103 -1.18 5.18 2.89
CA MET A 103 -0.61 4.17 3.78
C MET A 103 0.87 3.97 3.43
N ASN A 104 1.71 3.75 4.44
CA ASN A 104 3.10 3.38 4.20
C ASN A 104 3.22 1.92 3.73
N SER A 105 4.42 1.53 3.26
CA SER A 105 4.64 0.19 2.71
C SER A 105 4.44 -0.93 3.74
N ALA A 106 4.78 -0.71 5.02
CA ALA A 106 4.62 -1.73 6.06
C ALA A 106 3.13 -2.05 6.29
N VAL A 107 2.28 -1.03 6.28
CA VAL A 107 0.82 -1.19 6.41
C VAL A 107 0.25 -1.92 5.20
N TYR A 108 0.62 -1.49 3.97
CA TYR A 108 0.09 -2.09 2.75
C TYR A 108 0.57 -3.54 2.57
N ASP A 109 1.83 -3.84 2.87
CA ASP A 109 2.37 -5.21 2.80
C ASP A 109 1.68 -6.12 3.83
N SER A 110 1.37 -5.61 5.02
CA SER A 110 0.61 -6.36 6.03
C SER A 110 -0.85 -6.55 5.65
N LEU A 111 -1.47 -5.57 4.96
CA LEU A 111 -2.81 -5.73 4.40
C LEU A 111 -2.85 -6.85 3.35
N VAL A 112 -1.86 -6.91 2.44
CA VAL A 112 -1.75 -8.02 1.47
C VAL A 112 -1.63 -9.36 2.18
N LYS A 113 -0.75 -9.47 3.19
CA LYS A 113 -0.55 -10.71 3.96
C LYS A 113 -1.82 -11.13 4.71
N LEU A 114 -2.48 -10.20 5.39
CA LEU A 114 -3.70 -10.49 6.15
C LEU A 114 -4.84 -10.90 5.22
N CYS A 115 -5.07 -10.19 4.11
CA CYS A 115 -6.07 -10.59 3.12
C CYS A 115 -5.79 -11.97 2.53
N THR A 116 -4.52 -12.30 2.28
CA THR A 116 -4.11 -13.64 1.79
C THR A 116 -4.43 -14.72 2.82
N ASP A 117 -4.11 -14.48 4.10
CA ASP A 117 -4.40 -15.40 5.19
C ASP A 117 -5.91 -15.60 5.38
N ILE A 118 -6.69 -14.52 5.37
CA ILE A 118 -8.16 -14.59 5.44
C ILE A 118 -8.72 -15.41 4.28
N CYS A 119 -8.28 -15.17 3.05
CA CYS A 119 -8.72 -15.92 1.88
C CYS A 119 -8.42 -17.42 2.04
N LYS A 120 -7.18 -17.78 2.39
CA LYS A 120 -6.75 -19.18 2.56
C LYS A 120 -7.56 -19.91 3.64
N ARG A 121 -7.74 -19.29 4.81
CA ARG A 121 -8.50 -19.89 5.93
C ARG A 121 -9.98 -20.09 5.59
N ASN A 122 -10.52 -19.28 4.68
CA ASN A 122 -11.90 -19.40 4.20
C ASN A 122 -12.01 -20.19 2.88
N GLY A 123 -10.98 -20.94 2.47
CA GLY A 123 -10.98 -21.79 1.27
C GLY A 123 -11.04 -21.01 -0.06
N LYS A 124 -10.68 -19.71 -0.03
CA LYS A 124 -10.76 -18.87 -1.23
C LYS A 124 -9.46 -18.91 -2.03
N LYS A 125 -9.60 -19.03 -3.36
CA LYS A 125 -8.49 -19.05 -4.33
C LYS A 125 -8.27 -17.72 -5.02
N LYS A 126 -9.26 -16.82 -4.96
CA LYS A 126 -9.22 -15.51 -5.62
C LYS A 126 -9.77 -14.42 -4.71
N LEU A 127 -9.11 -13.27 -4.73
CA LEU A 127 -9.66 -12.01 -4.23
C LEU A 127 -10.03 -11.15 -5.44
N LEU A 128 -11.27 -10.67 -5.49
CA LEU A 128 -11.81 -9.92 -6.62
C LEU A 128 -12.04 -8.46 -6.24
N TRP A 129 -11.69 -7.55 -7.13
CA TRP A 129 -12.11 -6.15 -7.13
C TRP A 129 -12.88 -5.86 -8.41
N LEU A 130 -14.19 -5.65 -8.32
CA LEU A 130 -15.04 -5.42 -9.48
C LEU A 130 -15.16 -3.94 -9.87
N GLY A 131 -14.64 -3.03 -9.04
CA GLY A 131 -14.50 -1.60 -9.33
C GLY A 131 -15.78 -0.77 -9.29
N ASP A 132 -16.94 -1.40 -9.26
CA ASP A 132 -18.26 -0.78 -9.29
C ASP A 132 -19.15 -1.27 -8.14
N LYS A 133 -19.87 -0.33 -7.47
CA LYS A 133 -20.74 -0.64 -6.34
C LYS A 133 -21.87 -1.59 -6.72
N THR A 134 -22.64 -1.25 -7.75
CA THR A 134 -23.83 -2.02 -8.15
C THR A 134 -23.45 -3.39 -8.62
N LYS A 135 -22.42 -3.50 -9.47
CA LYS A 135 -21.87 -4.77 -9.93
C LYS A 135 -21.39 -5.63 -8.75
N THR A 136 -20.68 -5.05 -7.80
CA THR A 136 -20.14 -5.79 -6.65
C THR A 136 -21.21 -6.26 -5.69
N LEU A 137 -22.19 -5.43 -5.38
CA LEU A 137 -23.25 -5.80 -4.41
C LEU A 137 -24.22 -6.83 -4.97
N ASN A 138 -24.43 -6.85 -6.28
CA ASN A 138 -25.24 -7.84 -7.00
C ASN A 138 -24.46 -9.11 -7.38
N TYR A 139 -23.13 -9.12 -7.18
CA TYR A 139 -22.31 -10.29 -7.51
C TYR A 139 -22.50 -11.39 -6.45
N ALA A 140 -22.74 -12.62 -6.92
CA ALA A 140 -22.73 -13.82 -6.10
C ALA A 140 -21.36 -14.49 -6.21
N PRO A 141 -20.47 -14.34 -5.23
CA PRO A 141 -19.13 -14.95 -5.27
C PRO A 141 -19.23 -16.47 -5.33
N LYS A 142 -18.41 -17.10 -6.17
CA LYS A 142 -18.25 -18.55 -6.16
C LYS A 142 -17.65 -19.02 -4.84
N SER A 143 -17.73 -20.30 -4.57
CA SER A 143 -17.23 -20.88 -3.31
C SER A 143 -15.75 -20.56 -3.06
N ASP A 144 -14.95 -20.46 -4.13
CA ASP A 144 -13.51 -20.17 -4.09
C ASP A 144 -13.16 -18.68 -4.32
N GLU A 145 -14.14 -17.78 -4.30
CA GLU A 145 -13.95 -16.34 -4.50
C GLU A 145 -14.25 -15.54 -3.24
N MET A 146 -13.43 -14.51 -2.99
CA MET A 146 -13.60 -13.46 -2.01
C MET A 146 -13.71 -12.14 -2.73
N VAL A 147 -14.55 -11.20 -2.25
CA VAL A 147 -14.78 -9.92 -2.94
C VAL A 147 -14.43 -8.75 -2.02
N LEU A 148 -13.73 -7.76 -2.55
CA LEU A 148 -13.48 -6.49 -1.88
C LEU A 148 -14.70 -5.59 -1.95
N THR A 149 -15.04 -4.99 -0.80
CA THR A 149 -16.04 -3.93 -0.66
C THR A 149 -15.40 -2.74 0.07
N VAL A 150 -16.04 -1.58 0.05
CA VAL A 150 -15.50 -0.35 0.67
C VAL A 150 -16.59 0.43 1.39
N HIS A 151 -16.21 1.09 2.48
CA HIS A 151 -17.13 1.84 3.34
C HIS A 151 -17.90 2.94 2.59
N ARG A 152 -17.26 3.67 1.68
CA ARG A 152 -17.88 4.74 0.87
C ARG A 152 -19.08 4.28 0.01
N TRP A 153 -19.24 2.99 -0.17
CA TRP A 153 -20.41 2.45 -0.87
C TRP A 153 -21.66 2.36 0.00
N PHE A 154 -21.51 2.37 1.31
CA PHE A 154 -22.58 2.15 2.28
C PHE A 154 -22.95 3.41 3.07
N ALA A 155 -22.06 4.39 3.13
CA ALA A 155 -22.24 5.65 3.81
C ALA A 155 -21.52 6.80 3.10
N ASN A 156 -21.91 8.04 3.36
CA ASN A 156 -21.19 9.22 2.86
C ASN A 156 -19.86 9.40 3.62
N LYS A 157 -18.85 8.65 3.23
CA LYS A 157 -17.50 8.60 3.82
C LYS A 157 -16.44 8.59 2.74
N SER A 158 -15.27 9.19 3.02
CA SER A 158 -14.08 9.12 2.15
C SER A 158 -13.37 7.77 2.22
N CYS A 159 -13.58 7.00 3.31
CA CYS A 159 -12.95 5.70 3.54
C CYS A 159 -13.18 4.73 2.36
N PRO A 160 -12.16 4.03 1.88
CA PRO A 160 -10.83 3.82 2.47
C PRO A 160 -9.77 4.85 2.03
N GLY A 161 -10.16 6.04 1.57
CA GLY A 161 -9.28 7.06 0.99
C GLY A 161 -8.96 6.78 -0.48
N ASN A 162 -8.60 7.84 -1.21
CA ASN A 162 -8.33 7.69 -2.64
C ASN A 162 -7.04 6.93 -2.90
N TRP A 163 -6.09 6.94 -1.94
CA TRP A 163 -4.85 6.20 -2.06
C TRP A 163 -5.09 4.67 -2.12
N LEU A 164 -5.85 4.13 -1.17
CA LEU A 164 -6.15 2.69 -1.16
C LEU A 164 -7.18 2.34 -2.23
N TYR A 165 -8.20 3.19 -2.44
CA TYR A 165 -9.24 2.93 -3.44
C TYR A 165 -8.66 2.69 -4.85
N SER A 166 -7.68 3.50 -5.27
CA SER A 166 -6.99 3.33 -6.56
C SER A 166 -6.10 2.07 -6.63
N ARG A 167 -5.81 1.43 -5.51
CA ARG A 167 -4.94 0.25 -5.39
C ARG A 167 -5.68 -1.05 -5.08
N LEU A 168 -7.01 -1.03 -4.97
CA LEU A 168 -7.78 -2.24 -4.65
C LEU A 168 -7.67 -3.32 -5.73
N GLY A 169 -7.52 -2.94 -7.00
CA GLY A 169 -7.22 -3.88 -8.09
C GLY A 169 -5.84 -4.53 -7.94
N ASP A 170 -4.82 -3.75 -7.59
CA ASP A 170 -3.48 -4.24 -7.29
C ASP A 170 -3.47 -5.14 -6.03
N LEU A 171 -4.17 -4.75 -4.98
CA LEU A 171 -4.36 -5.58 -3.78
C LEU A 171 -4.97 -6.94 -4.14
N ALA A 172 -6.06 -6.95 -4.90
CA ALA A 172 -6.74 -8.18 -5.31
C ALA A 172 -5.83 -9.10 -6.14
N ALA A 173 -5.08 -8.51 -7.09
CA ALA A 173 -4.13 -9.26 -7.92
C ALA A 173 -2.97 -9.86 -7.10
N LYS A 174 -2.37 -9.07 -6.19
CA LYS A 174 -1.28 -9.53 -5.31
C LYS A 174 -1.74 -10.68 -4.40
N VAL A 175 -2.89 -10.51 -3.74
CA VAL A 175 -3.46 -11.54 -2.85
C VAL A 175 -3.74 -12.82 -3.63
N THR A 176 -4.37 -12.74 -4.81
CA THR A 176 -4.65 -13.90 -5.65
C THR A 176 -3.35 -14.61 -6.08
N SER A 177 -2.31 -13.85 -6.45
CA SER A 177 -0.99 -14.40 -6.77
C SER A 177 -0.36 -15.13 -5.57
N GLU A 178 -0.41 -14.54 -4.36
CA GLU A 178 0.13 -15.17 -3.15
C GLU A 178 -0.63 -16.45 -2.74
N ILE A 179 -1.93 -16.51 -3.00
CA ILE A 179 -2.72 -17.74 -2.79
C ILE A 179 -2.25 -18.83 -3.75
N SER A 180 -2.09 -18.50 -5.04
CA SER A 180 -1.71 -19.45 -6.09
C SER A 180 -0.32 -20.05 -5.89
N LYS A 181 0.65 -19.27 -5.43
CA LYS A 181 2.02 -19.76 -5.13
C LYS A 181 2.03 -20.89 -4.09
N THR A 182 1.08 -20.90 -3.19
CA THR A 182 0.97 -21.92 -2.13
C THR A 182 0.26 -23.19 -2.61
N SER A 183 -0.56 -23.10 -3.68
CA SER A 183 -1.32 -24.23 -4.21
C SER A 183 -0.51 -25.13 -5.18
N SER A 184 0.66 -24.64 -5.65
CA SER A 184 1.50 -25.34 -6.63
C SER A 184 2.70 -26.08 -6.02
N GLY A 185 2.82 -26.12 -4.69
CA GLY A 185 3.97 -26.71 -4.00
C GLY A 185 3.56 -27.71 -2.93
N GLY A 186 3.85 -28.99 -3.19
CA GLY A 186 3.94 -30.00 -2.15
C GLY A 186 4.88 -29.52 -1.02
N VAL A 187 4.61 -29.99 0.18
CA VAL A 187 5.28 -29.72 1.43
C VAL A 187 6.81 -29.64 1.24
N THR A 188 7.35 -28.43 1.17
CA THR A 188 8.73 -28.17 1.54
C THR A 188 8.69 -27.14 2.67
N ALA A 189 9.34 -27.50 3.77
CA ALA A 189 9.51 -26.67 4.94
C ALA A 189 9.85 -25.23 4.54
N SER A 190 9.20 -24.26 5.19
CA SER A 190 9.53 -22.84 5.11
C SER A 190 11.01 -22.65 5.44
N THR A 191 11.87 -22.77 4.44
CA THR A 191 13.17 -22.14 4.49
C THR A 191 12.91 -20.63 4.49
N SER A 192 13.22 -19.98 5.59
CA SER A 192 13.15 -18.53 5.73
C SER A 192 13.79 -17.89 4.50
N GLN A 193 12.99 -17.27 3.65
CA GLN A 193 13.48 -16.67 2.40
C GLN A 193 14.49 -15.59 2.74
N ILE A 194 15.75 -15.82 2.34
CA ILE A 194 16.83 -14.88 2.57
C ILE A 194 17.14 -14.17 1.27
N TYR A 195 17.05 -12.85 1.30
CA TYR A 195 17.39 -11.97 0.21
C TYR A 195 18.85 -11.53 0.33
N ARG A 196 19.66 -11.76 -0.69
CA ARG A 196 21.07 -11.38 -0.71
C ARG A 196 21.30 -10.18 -1.63
N VAL A 197 22.06 -9.22 -1.14
CA VAL A 197 22.44 -8.03 -1.92
C VAL A 197 23.85 -8.24 -2.45
N ARG A 198 23.98 -8.39 -3.78
CA ARG A 198 25.25 -8.68 -4.49
C ARG A 198 25.29 -7.94 -5.82
N LYS A 199 26.47 -7.84 -6.43
CA LYS A 199 26.63 -7.36 -7.82
C LYS A 199 26.11 -8.39 -8.82
N THR A 200 26.51 -9.65 -8.66
CA THR A 200 25.98 -10.81 -9.39
C THR A 200 25.77 -11.96 -8.42
N TRP A 201 24.97 -12.96 -8.79
CA TRP A 201 24.73 -14.12 -7.91
C TRP A 201 26.01 -14.91 -7.62
N SER A 202 26.85 -15.10 -8.65
CA SER A 202 28.10 -15.84 -8.55
C SER A 202 29.18 -15.13 -7.75
N ASP A 203 29.12 -13.80 -7.63
CA ASP A 203 30.07 -12.99 -6.86
C ASP A 203 29.69 -12.93 -5.39
N SER A 204 29.99 -14.00 -4.66
CA SER A 204 29.71 -14.08 -3.22
C SER A 204 30.54 -13.08 -2.39
N LYS A 205 31.70 -12.64 -2.90
CA LYS A 205 32.57 -11.67 -2.22
C LYS A 205 31.97 -10.26 -2.23
N SER A 206 31.11 -9.93 -3.20
CA SER A 206 30.41 -8.66 -3.25
C SER A 206 29.20 -8.57 -2.31
N GLN A 207 28.90 -9.60 -1.52
CA GLN A 207 27.70 -9.59 -0.69
C GLN A 207 27.73 -8.52 0.39
N LEU A 208 26.81 -7.53 0.30
CA LEU A 208 26.64 -6.48 1.31
C LEU A 208 25.77 -6.91 2.50
N GLY A 209 25.01 -7.99 2.35
CA GLY A 209 24.16 -8.50 3.40
C GLY A 209 23.17 -9.57 2.93
N ALA A 210 22.56 -10.23 3.93
CA ALA A 210 21.49 -11.21 3.76
C ALA A 210 20.32 -10.81 4.67
N TYR A 211 19.13 -10.65 4.10
CA TYR A 211 17.98 -10.06 4.77
C TYR A 211 16.77 -10.99 4.71
N LYS A 212 16.07 -11.12 5.83
CA LYS A 212 14.78 -11.84 5.88
C LYS A 212 13.64 -11.05 5.25
N LEU A 213 13.76 -9.71 5.19
CA LEU A 213 12.76 -8.81 4.61
C LEU A 213 13.29 -8.22 3.30
N LEU A 214 12.53 -8.38 2.22
CA LEU A 214 12.86 -7.83 0.90
C LEU A 214 13.03 -6.30 0.93
N ALA A 215 12.25 -5.59 1.75
CA ALA A 215 12.35 -4.13 1.89
C ALA A 215 13.73 -3.69 2.39
N ASN A 216 14.31 -4.40 3.38
CA ASN A 216 15.65 -4.10 3.89
C ASN A 216 16.73 -4.40 2.86
N ALA A 217 16.57 -5.49 2.09
CA ALA A 217 17.47 -5.82 1.01
C ALA A 217 17.43 -4.77 -0.11
N LYS A 218 16.23 -4.30 -0.50
CA LYS A 218 16.05 -3.21 -1.48
C LYS A 218 16.73 -1.93 -1.03
N LYS A 219 16.46 -1.49 0.21
CA LYS A 219 17.11 -0.31 0.78
C LYS A 219 18.64 -0.41 0.69
N LYS A 220 19.21 -1.55 1.07
CA LYS A 220 20.65 -1.77 0.98
C LYS A 220 21.17 -1.76 -0.45
N ALA A 221 20.43 -2.30 -1.40
CA ALA A 221 20.80 -2.24 -2.82
C ALA A 221 20.73 -0.79 -3.36
N ASP A 222 19.72 0.01 -2.96
CA ASP A 222 19.55 1.40 -3.38
C ASP A 222 20.66 2.32 -2.87
N GLU A 223 21.21 2.02 -1.70
CA GLU A 223 22.38 2.71 -1.12
C GLU A 223 23.70 2.40 -1.86
N ASN A 224 23.71 1.35 -2.72
CA ASN A 224 24.93 0.83 -3.36
C ASN A 224 24.68 0.61 -4.86
N ALA A 225 25.16 1.51 -5.69
CA ALA A 225 25.00 1.44 -7.14
C ALA A 225 25.60 0.13 -7.73
N GLY A 226 24.88 -0.49 -8.67
CA GLY A 226 25.29 -1.73 -9.32
C GLY A 226 25.01 -3.01 -8.54
N TYR A 227 24.42 -2.91 -7.35
CA TYR A 227 23.99 -4.08 -6.57
C TYR A 227 22.55 -4.47 -6.86
N LYS A 228 22.26 -5.75 -6.81
CA LYS A 228 20.94 -6.34 -7.04
C LYS A 228 20.52 -7.15 -5.84
N VAL A 229 19.23 -7.37 -5.67
CA VAL A 229 18.70 -8.28 -4.67
C VAL A 229 18.37 -9.60 -5.33
N PHE A 230 18.90 -10.67 -4.76
CA PHE A 230 18.67 -12.04 -5.19
C PHE A 230 17.88 -12.80 -4.14
N ASP A 231 16.98 -13.68 -4.56
CA ASP A 231 16.35 -14.66 -3.69
C ASP A 231 17.30 -15.82 -3.33
N ALA A 232 16.80 -16.80 -2.59
CA ALA A 232 17.58 -17.96 -2.17
C ALA A 232 18.03 -18.86 -3.35
N SER A 233 17.31 -18.78 -4.48
CA SER A 233 17.60 -19.54 -5.71
C SER A 233 18.50 -18.79 -6.69
N GLY A 234 18.88 -17.53 -6.36
CA GLY A 234 19.74 -16.71 -7.23
C GLY A 234 18.98 -15.92 -8.28
N ASN A 235 17.66 -15.90 -8.24
CA ASN A 235 16.86 -15.05 -9.14
C ASN A 235 16.94 -13.59 -8.68
N ILE A 236 17.03 -12.66 -9.64
CA ILE A 236 16.97 -11.23 -9.35
C ILE A 236 15.52 -10.87 -9.00
N VAL A 237 15.28 -10.51 -7.74
CA VAL A 237 13.97 -10.06 -7.24
C VAL A 237 13.87 -8.54 -7.12
N TYR A 238 14.99 -7.86 -7.23
CA TYR A 238 15.08 -6.41 -7.35
C TYR A 238 16.31 -6.06 -8.17
N PRO A 239 16.12 -5.69 -9.45
CA PRO A 239 17.19 -5.05 -10.21
C PRO A 239 17.34 -3.65 -9.62
N ASN A 240 18.42 -3.37 -8.93
CA ASN A 240 18.86 -2.00 -8.84
C ASN A 240 19.23 -1.59 -10.28
N ALA A 241 18.25 -1.11 -11.04
CA ALA A 241 18.57 -0.32 -12.22
C ALA A 241 19.50 0.76 -11.71
N ALA A 242 20.73 0.74 -12.15
CA ALA A 242 21.71 1.73 -11.77
C ALA A 242 20.97 3.08 -11.75
N LYS A 243 20.79 3.66 -10.55
CA LYS A 243 20.59 5.10 -10.50
C LYS A 243 21.68 5.60 -11.42
N PRO A 244 21.39 6.32 -12.52
CA PRO A 244 22.47 6.79 -13.37
C PRO A 244 23.47 7.39 -12.40
N VAL A 245 24.69 6.87 -12.43
CA VAL A 245 25.79 7.46 -11.69
C VAL A 245 25.71 8.92 -12.08
N GLN A 246 25.28 9.75 -11.15
CA GLN A 246 25.55 11.14 -11.25
C GLN A 246 27.07 11.20 -11.09
N THR A 247 27.80 11.04 -12.19
CA THR A 247 29.00 11.80 -12.37
C THR A 247 28.66 13.19 -11.88
N PRO A 248 29.48 13.83 -11.03
CA PRO A 248 29.29 15.23 -10.74
C PRO A 248 29.18 15.89 -12.11
N ALA A 249 27.97 16.11 -12.57
CA ALA A 249 27.74 16.83 -13.80
C ALA A 249 28.35 18.19 -13.50
N ALA A 250 29.26 18.59 -14.34
CA ALA A 250 29.64 19.98 -14.44
C ALA A 250 28.35 20.80 -14.24
N ASP A 251 28.40 21.81 -13.37
CA ASP A 251 27.25 22.64 -12.97
C ASP A 251 26.55 23.13 -14.23
N THR A 252 25.59 22.33 -14.75
CA THR A 252 24.80 22.64 -15.95
C THR A 252 23.49 23.27 -15.54
N SER A 253 23.49 23.92 -14.37
CA SER A 253 22.35 24.72 -13.97
C SER A 253 22.17 25.88 -14.94
N TYR A 254 20.93 26.07 -15.39
CA TYR A 254 20.57 27.15 -16.28
C TYR A 254 19.32 27.87 -15.80
N LYS A 255 19.10 29.06 -16.25
CA LYS A 255 17.95 29.88 -15.89
C LYS A 255 16.82 29.74 -16.90
N VAL A 256 15.61 29.81 -16.42
CA VAL A 256 14.39 29.83 -17.21
C VAL A 256 13.49 30.98 -16.74
N GLN A 257 12.86 31.67 -17.68
CA GLN A 257 11.83 32.65 -17.44
C GLN A 257 10.46 31.97 -17.44
N ILE A 258 9.65 32.20 -16.40
CA ILE A 258 8.26 31.82 -16.32
C ILE A 258 7.38 33.04 -16.37
N ASP A 259 6.44 33.09 -17.31
CA ASP A 259 5.57 34.25 -17.57
C ASP A 259 4.13 34.05 -17.06
N ILE A 260 3.82 32.89 -16.47
CA ILE A 260 2.53 32.56 -15.87
C ILE A 260 2.59 32.56 -14.36
N THR A 261 1.48 32.89 -13.68
CA THR A 261 1.43 33.01 -12.22
C THR A 261 1.13 31.70 -11.48
N ASN A 262 0.60 30.70 -12.20
CA ASN A 262 -0.01 29.52 -11.61
C ASN A 262 0.61 28.20 -12.09
N LEU A 263 1.89 28.21 -12.50
CA LEU A 263 2.59 26.98 -12.85
C LEU A 263 2.79 26.12 -11.59
N ASN A 264 2.18 24.94 -11.59
CA ASN A 264 2.26 24.05 -10.46
C ASN A 264 3.67 23.52 -10.23
N ILE A 265 4.09 23.50 -8.98
CA ILE A 265 5.27 22.76 -8.51
C ILE A 265 4.83 21.37 -8.05
N ARG A 266 5.51 20.32 -8.52
CA ARG A 266 5.19 18.93 -8.22
C ARG A 266 6.30 18.23 -7.43
N LYS A 267 5.95 17.17 -6.73
CA LYS A 267 6.89 16.35 -5.91
C LYS A 267 7.84 15.50 -6.77
N GLY A 268 7.59 15.38 -8.08
CA GLY A 268 8.39 14.65 -9.04
C GLY A 268 8.14 15.06 -10.49
N PRO A 269 8.93 14.53 -11.44
CA PRO A 269 8.85 14.91 -12.86
C PRO A 269 7.68 14.18 -13.54
N GLY A 270 6.48 14.77 -13.51
CA GLY A 270 5.30 14.22 -14.18
C GLY A 270 3.98 14.66 -13.55
N THR A 271 2.90 14.59 -14.33
CA THR A 271 1.53 14.84 -13.85
C THR A 271 1.02 13.76 -12.92
N ASN A 272 1.61 12.59 -12.95
CA ASN A 272 1.39 11.46 -12.03
C ASN A 272 1.97 11.71 -10.62
N TYR A 273 2.82 12.74 -10.44
CA TYR A 273 3.28 13.16 -9.12
C TYR A 273 2.37 14.22 -8.52
N GLY A 274 2.10 14.12 -7.21
CA GLY A 274 1.27 15.09 -6.49
C GLY A 274 1.83 16.52 -6.56
N LYS A 275 0.92 17.50 -6.60
CA LYS A 275 1.26 18.93 -6.48
C LYS A 275 1.80 19.21 -5.07
N THR A 276 2.72 20.16 -4.93
CA THR A 276 3.21 20.63 -3.62
C THR A 276 2.24 21.59 -2.93
N GLY A 277 1.26 22.08 -3.65
CA GLY A 277 0.37 23.18 -3.23
C GLY A 277 0.93 24.58 -3.55
N GLN A 278 2.14 24.64 -4.07
CA GLN A 278 2.81 25.91 -4.43
C GLN A 278 2.82 26.12 -5.95
N PHE A 279 2.93 27.38 -6.35
CA PHE A 279 3.13 27.83 -7.73
C PHE A 279 4.45 28.57 -7.83
N THR A 280 5.04 28.61 -9.04
CA THR A 280 6.26 29.38 -9.26
C THR A 280 6.02 30.90 -9.17
N GLY A 281 4.84 31.37 -9.62
CA GLY A 281 4.67 32.76 -10.00
C GLY A 281 5.45 33.11 -11.28
N LYS A 282 5.40 34.38 -11.66
CA LYS A 282 6.25 34.93 -12.75
C LYS A 282 7.65 35.20 -12.22
N GLY A 283 8.68 34.91 -13.01
CA GLY A 283 10.06 35.18 -12.61
C GLY A 283 11.10 34.30 -13.29
N ILE A 284 12.34 34.47 -12.87
CA ILE A 284 13.49 33.69 -13.35
C ILE A 284 13.81 32.60 -12.30
N PHE A 285 13.87 31.37 -12.75
CA PHE A 285 14.14 30.21 -11.90
C PHE A 285 15.36 29.44 -12.40
N THR A 286 16.14 28.89 -11.49
CA THR A 286 17.29 28.05 -11.86
C THR A 286 16.87 26.59 -11.85
N ILE A 287 17.09 25.89 -12.96
CA ILE A 287 16.92 24.47 -13.14
C ILE A 287 18.26 23.77 -12.89
N VAL A 288 18.24 22.75 -12.05
CA VAL A 288 19.44 21.97 -11.66
C VAL A 288 19.39 20.53 -12.17
N GLN A 289 18.24 20.09 -12.68
CA GLN A 289 18.07 18.73 -13.20
C GLN A 289 16.89 18.71 -14.16
N GLU A 290 17.00 17.94 -15.23
CA GLU A 290 15.91 17.64 -16.16
C GLU A 290 15.50 16.17 -16.09
N SER A 291 14.24 15.88 -16.42
CA SER A 291 13.73 14.53 -16.55
C SER A 291 12.53 14.48 -17.51
N LYS A 292 12.42 13.42 -18.28
CA LYS A 292 11.17 13.08 -18.97
C LYS A 292 10.13 12.63 -17.97
N GLY A 293 8.85 12.90 -18.23
CA GLY A 293 7.74 12.49 -17.37
C GLY A 293 6.40 12.77 -18.01
N GLU A 294 5.35 12.20 -17.46
CA GLU A 294 3.98 12.34 -17.98
C GLU A 294 3.51 13.80 -17.94
N GLY A 295 2.79 14.23 -18.99
CA GLY A 295 2.10 15.52 -19.03
C GLY A 295 2.96 16.74 -19.34
N ALA A 296 4.22 16.56 -19.76
CA ALA A 296 5.06 17.59 -20.35
C ALA A 296 6.17 16.97 -21.21
N THR A 297 6.69 17.74 -22.17
CA THR A 297 7.84 17.31 -22.99
C THR A 297 9.07 17.08 -22.13
N LEU A 298 9.28 17.94 -21.12
CA LEU A 298 10.40 17.88 -20.20
C LEU A 298 10.03 18.52 -18.85
N TRP A 299 10.59 17.99 -17.78
CA TRP A 299 10.42 18.50 -16.42
C TRP A 299 11.75 19.02 -15.88
N GLY A 300 11.73 20.16 -15.21
CA GLY A 300 12.89 20.79 -14.60
C GLY A 300 12.77 20.83 -13.07
N LYS A 301 13.84 20.42 -12.37
CA LYS A 301 13.93 20.53 -10.90
C LYS A 301 14.44 21.91 -10.52
N LEU A 302 13.72 22.58 -9.66
CA LEU A 302 14.09 23.89 -9.14
C LEU A 302 15.27 23.79 -8.17
N LYS A 303 16.25 24.69 -8.29
CA LYS A 303 17.42 24.81 -7.39
C LYS A 303 16.99 25.08 -5.95
N SER A 304 15.86 25.75 -5.74
CA SER A 304 15.30 26.03 -4.41
C SER A 304 14.91 24.78 -3.61
N GLY A 305 14.83 23.60 -4.27
CA GLY A 305 14.33 22.38 -3.65
C GLY A 305 12.81 22.28 -3.58
N ALA A 306 12.05 23.29 -4.02
CA ALA A 306 10.59 23.31 -3.95
C ALA A 306 9.93 22.18 -4.74
N GLY A 307 10.61 21.65 -5.77
CA GLY A 307 10.10 20.53 -6.56
C GLY A 307 10.39 20.66 -8.05
N TRP A 308 9.48 20.09 -8.86
CA TRP A 308 9.59 19.98 -10.30
C TRP A 308 8.52 20.80 -11.01
N ILE A 309 8.88 21.43 -12.11
CA ILE A 309 7.99 22.19 -12.97
C ILE A 309 8.04 21.68 -14.41
N SER A 310 6.94 21.82 -15.15
CA SER A 310 6.93 21.60 -16.60
C SER A 310 7.75 22.67 -17.30
N LEU A 311 8.71 22.25 -18.12
CA LEU A 311 9.52 23.17 -18.93
C LEU A 311 8.80 23.61 -20.20
N ASP A 312 7.63 23.04 -20.54
CA ASP A 312 6.80 23.52 -21.66
C ASP A 312 6.25 24.95 -21.43
N PHE A 313 6.27 25.41 -20.16
CA PHE A 313 5.89 26.78 -19.76
C PHE A 313 7.10 27.63 -19.37
N ALA A 314 8.32 27.20 -19.68
CA ALA A 314 9.55 27.83 -19.29
C ALA A 314 10.39 28.20 -20.52
N LYS A 315 10.89 29.43 -20.55
CA LYS A 315 11.75 29.93 -21.64
C LYS A 315 13.18 30.04 -21.11
N LYS A 316 14.13 29.36 -21.75
CA LYS A 316 15.53 29.42 -21.36
C LYS A 316 16.08 30.84 -21.57
N VAL A 317 16.81 31.39 -20.58
CA VAL A 317 17.40 32.72 -20.56
C VAL A 317 18.86 32.67 -20.10
#